data_c7fa555b7e9ffe920752795c15df90ee
#
_entry.id   c7fa555b7e9ffe920752795c15df90ee
#
_cell.length_a   1.000
_cell.length_b   1.000
_cell.length_c   1.000
_cell.angle_alpha   90.00
_cell.angle_beta   90.00
_cell.angle_gamma   90.00
#
_symmetry.space_group_name_H-M   'P 1'
#
loop_
_entity.id
_entity.type
_entity.pdbx_description
1 polymer ?
#
loop_
_entity_poly.entity_id
_entity_poly.type
_entity_poly.pdbx_seq_one_letter_code
_entity_poly.pdbx_strand_id
1 'polypeptide(L)'
;MTSMPPAAPKGVRKEAMAKTREALIGAGLRLAERTGLAGLSVNLIVQEAGVAKGTFFHHFGDRASYLLALHREFHERLTTQIQTAIDGMPPGRRRLTCVAHTYLDGCLRDRGVRALLLEARAEPAVTDEIARRNHASAELCEADFVAFKRPHPYESAQLWVGMVAEAALIEHQAGKALPPLRNALEQFLN
;
A
#
# COMPACT_ATOMS: atom_id res chain seq x y z
N MET A 1 -42.29 -24.96 20.33
CA MET A 1 -40.88 -25.35 20.36
C MET A 1 -40.25 -24.87 19.06
N THR A 2 -39.60 -23.68 19.12
CA THR A 2 -38.98 -23.05 17.94
C THR A 2 -37.55 -23.62 17.82
N SER A 3 -37.34 -24.50 16.83
CA SER A 3 -36.04 -25.08 16.56
C SER A 3 -35.08 -24.00 16.08
N MET A 4 -33.98 -23.83 16.78
CA MET A 4 -32.89 -22.94 16.41
C MET A 4 -32.18 -23.54 15.15
N PRO A 5 -31.95 -22.74 14.10
CA PRO A 5 -31.26 -23.26 12.90
C PRO A 5 -29.84 -23.72 13.22
N PRO A 6 -29.32 -24.77 12.54
CA PRO A 6 -27.99 -25.26 12.81
C PRO A 6 -26.91 -24.21 12.49
N ALA A 7 -25.89 -24.12 13.34
CA ALA A 7 -24.76 -23.20 13.17
C ALA A 7 -24.02 -23.54 11.85
N ALA A 8 -23.77 -22.51 11.04
CA ALA A 8 -23.04 -22.65 9.77
C ALA A 8 -21.66 -23.32 9.97
N PRO A 9 -21.18 -24.15 9.04
CA PRO A 9 -19.86 -24.78 9.10
C PRO A 9 -18.75 -23.74 9.29
N LYS A 10 -17.72 -24.07 10.09
CA LYS A 10 -16.61 -23.16 10.43
C LYS A 10 -15.94 -22.52 9.19
N GLY A 11 -15.86 -23.21 8.07
CA GLY A 11 -15.33 -22.69 6.80
C GLY A 11 -16.16 -21.56 6.20
N VAL A 12 -17.48 -21.74 6.12
CA VAL A 12 -18.42 -20.73 5.58
C VAL A 12 -18.39 -19.44 6.41
N ARG A 13 -18.28 -19.58 7.73
CA ARG A 13 -18.19 -18.41 8.63
C ARG A 13 -16.88 -17.64 8.43
N LYS A 14 -15.75 -18.33 8.22
CA LYS A 14 -14.45 -17.72 7.94
C LYS A 14 -14.46 -16.96 6.61
N GLU A 15 -15.04 -17.54 5.57
CA GLU A 15 -15.19 -16.88 4.26
C GLU A 15 -16.10 -15.66 4.32
N ALA A 16 -17.23 -15.73 5.04
CA ALA A 16 -18.12 -14.60 5.24
C ALA A 16 -17.42 -13.45 6.00
N MET A 17 -16.61 -13.77 7.01
CA MET A 17 -15.80 -12.78 7.73
C MET A 17 -14.77 -12.14 6.82
N ALA A 18 -14.06 -12.91 5.98
CA ALA A 18 -13.08 -12.39 5.03
C ALA A 18 -13.74 -11.43 4.03
N LYS A 19 -14.86 -11.82 3.41
CA LYS A 19 -15.63 -10.97 2.50
C LYS A 19 -16.09 -9.66 3.15
N THR A 20 -16.55 -9.72 4.39
CA THR A 20 -16.98 -8.53 5.13
C THR A 20 -15.81 -7.60 5.40
N ARG A 21 -14.64 -8.14 5.77
CA ARG A 21 -13.41 -7.37 5.97
C ARG A 21 -12.96 -6.70 4.67
N GLU A 22 -12.97 -7.42 3.56
CA GLU A 22 -12.65 -6.89 2.22
C GLU A 22 -13.62 -5.78 1.81
N ALA A 23 -14.92 -5.94 2.06
CA ALA A 23 -15.93 -4.92 1.79
C ALA A 23 -15.66 -3.62 2.57
N LEU A 24 -15.30 -3.72 3.85
CA LEU A 24 -14.93 -2.58 4.69
C LEU A 24 -13.65 -1.89 4.18
N ILE A 25 -12.62 -2.65 3.82
CA ILE A 25 -11.38 -2.11 3.22
C ILE A 25 -11.68 -1.41 1.89
N GLY A 26 -12.42 -2.07 0.99
CA GLY A 26 -12.80 -1.48 -0.31
C GLY A 26 -13.62 -0.20 -0.15
N ALA A 27 -14.54 -0.15 0.82
CA ALA A 27 -15.31 1.05 1.15
C ALA A 27 -14.38 2.21 1.58
N GLY A 28 -13.41 1.95 2.43
CA GLY A 28 -12.45 2.96 2.87
C GLY A 28 -11.58 3.49 1.74
N LEU A 29 -11.08 2.62 0.86
CA LEU A 29 -10.30 3.03 -0.30
C LEU A 29 -11.11 3.93 -1.25
N ARG A 30 -12.38 3.58 -1.55
CA ARG A 30 -13.28 4.42 -2.36
C ARG A 30 -13.61 5.76 -1.70
N LEU A 31 -13.83 5.77 -0.38
CA LEU A 31 -14.08 7.01 0.38
C LEU A 31 -12.84 7.89 0.38
N ALA A 32 -11.65 7.32 0.58
CA ALA A 32 -10.38 8.05 0.56
C ALA A 32 -10.16 8.82 -0.74
N GLU A 33 -10.50 8.22 -1.89
CA GLU A 33 -10.41 8.86 -3.19
C GLU A 33 -11.33 10.09 -3.33
N ARG A 34 -12.48 10.07 -2.64
CA ARG A 34 -13.49 11.14 -2.74
C ARG A 34 -13.31 12.24 -1.70
N THR A 35 -12.87 11.90 -0.50
CA THR A 35 -12.98 12.79 0.66
C THR A 35 -11.71 12.97 1.49
N GLY A 36 -10.62 12.24 1.18
CA GLY A 36 -9.41 12.22 1.99
C GLY A 36 -9.64 11.69 3.41
N LEU A 37 -8.68 11.93 4.31
CA LEU A 37 -8.74 11.45 5.71
C LEU A 37 -9.88 12.12 6.51
N ALA A 38 -10.15 13.39 6.25
CA ALA A 38 -11.18 14.15 6.97
C ALA A 38 -12.59 13.57 6.78
N GLY A 39 -12.87 13.00 5.60
CA GLY A 39 -14.14 12.34 5.29
C GLY A 39 -14.20 10.86 5.72
N LEU A 40 -13.11 10.29 6.23
CA LEU A 40 -13.03 8.87 6.57
C LEU A 40 -13.52 8.62 8.00
N SER A 41 -14.83 8.68 8.21
CA SER A 41 -15.46 8.32 9.50
C SER A 41 -15.97 6.88 9.51
N VAL A 42 -15.98 6.25 10.69
CA VAL A 42 -16.51 4.88 10.84
C VAL A 42 -17.95 4.78 10.32
N ASN A 43 -18.78 5.79 10.56
CA ASN A 43 -20.17 5.81 10.10
C ASN A 43 -20.26 5.78 8.56
N LEU A 44 -19.46 6.58 7.86
CA LEU A 44 -19.41 6.57 6.39
C LEU A 44 -18.85 5.26 5.83
N ILE A 45 -17.82 4.71 6.47
CA ILE A 45 -17.24 3.43 6.06
C ILE A 45 -18.27 2.30 6.12
N VAL A 46 -18.98 2.17 7.23
CA VAL A 46 -19.98 1.09 7.39
C VAL A 46 -21.21 1.31 6.49
N GLN A 47 -21.62 2.55 6.27
CA GLN A 47 -22.67 2.90 5.32
C GLN A 47 -22.27 2.51 3.89
N GLU A 48 -21.06 2.88 3.45
CA GLU A 48 -20.51 2.54 2.13
C GLU A 48 -20.35 1.02 1.94
N ALA A 49 -19.99 0.30 3.02
CA ALA A 49 -19.81 -1.15 3.00
C ALA A 49 -21.14 -1.93 3.16
N GLY A 50 -22.24 -1.25 3.51
CA GLY A 50 -23.54 -1.90 3.74
C GLY A 50 -23.58 -2.79 5.00
N VAL A 51 -22.81 -2.47 6.05
CA VAL A 51 -22.72 -3.28 7.27
C VAL A 51 -23.04 -2.47 8.54
N ALA A 52 -23.34 -3.18 9.64
CA ALA A 52 -23.58 -2.54 10.93
C ALA A 52 -22.28 -1.98 11.54
N LYS A 53 -22.36 -0.90 12.33
CA LYS A 53 -21.21 -0.27 13.01
C LYS A 53 -20.42 -1.25 13.91
N GLY A 54 -21.12 -2.14 14.61
CA GLY A 54 -20.48 -3.18 15.44
C GLY A 54 -19.58 -4.11 14.64
N THR A 55 -19.90 -4.35 13.37
CA THR A 55 -19.09 -5.18 12.47
C THR A 55 -17.72 -4.56 12.23
N PHE A 56 -17.63 -3.24 12.06
CA PHE A 56 -16.35 -2.53 11.94
C PHE A 56 -15.44 -2.79 13.14
N PHE A 57 -15.96 -2.56 14.35
CA PHE A 57 -15.19 -2.76 15.58
C PHE A 57 -14.82 -4.23 15.83
N HIS A 58 -15.69 -5.17 15.40
CA HIS A 58 -15.36 -6.59 15.45
C HIS A 58 -14.14 -6.96 14.57
N HIS A 59 -13.99 -6.31 13.39
CA HIS A 59 -12.90 -6.60 12.46
C HIS A 59 -11.60 -5.84 12.74
N PHE A 60 -11.68 -4.62 13.25
CA PHE A 60 -10.52 -3.72 13.35
C PHE A 60 -10.26 -3.23 14.78
N GLY A 61 -11.20 -3.34 15.68
CA GLY A 61 -11.08 -2.84 17.05
C GLY A 61 -11.22 -1.32 17.13
N ASP A 62 -10.39 -0.58 16.40
CA ASP A 62 -10.38 0.88 16.37
C ASP A 62 -10.05 1.46 14.99
N ARG A 63 -10.06 2.81 14.89
CA ARG A 63 -9.78 3.53 13.66
C ARG A 63 -8.29 3.45 13.26
N ALA A 64 -7.37 3.45 14.20
CA ALA A 64 -5.94 3.38 13.92
C ALA A 64 -5.57 2.03 13.28
N SER A 65 -6.08 0.93 13.84
CA SER A 65 -5.95 -0.42 13.27
C SER A 65 -6.58 -0.52 11.87
N TYR A 66 -7.69 0.17 11.63
CA TYR A 66 -8.29 0.23 10.31
C TYR A 66 -7.42 1.01 9.30
N LEU A 67 -6.86 2.17 9.69
CA LEU A 67 -5.94 2.92 8.84
C LEU A 67 -4.71 2.10 8.48
N LEU A 68 -4.17 1.36 9.45
CA LEU A 68 -3.09 0.41 9.21
C LEU A 68 -3.48 -0.68 8.19
N ALA A 69 -4.71 -1.19 8.29
CA ALA A 69 -5.21 -2.19 7.35
C ALA A 69 -5.37 -1.61 5.93
N LEU A 70 -5.83 -0.37 5.77
CA LEU A 70 -5.88 0.33 4.49
C LEU A 70 -4.48 0.53 3.89
N HIS A 71 -3.51 0.94 4.74
CA HIS A 71 -2.12 1.10 4.34
C HIS A 71 -1.54 -0.21 3.79
N ARG A 72 -1.75 -1.31 4.51
CA ARG A 72 -1.30 -2.65 4.09
C ARG A 72 -1.91 -3.05 2.75
N GLU A 73 -3.21 -2.94 2.61
CA GLU A 73 -3.92 -3.31 1.39
C GLU A 73 -3.43 -2.53 0.16
N PHE A 74 -3.26 -1.21 0.28
CA PHE A 74 -2.72 -0.38 -0.80
C PHE A 74 -1.34 -0.85 -1.24
N HIS A 75 -0.44 -1.05 -0.28
CA HIS A 75 0.93 -1.47 -0.57
C HIS A 75 1.03 -2.93 -1.04
N GLU A 76 0.18 -3.83 -0.58
CA GLU A 76 0.12 -5.21 -1.08
C GLU A 76 -0.27 -5.24 -2.56
N ARG A 77 -1.24 -4.42 -2.97
CA ARG A 77 -1.59 -4.25 -4.39
C ARG A 77 -0.42 -3.73 -5.21
N LEU A 78 0.29 -2.70 -4.72
CA LEU A 78 1.49 -2.17 -5.39
C LEU A 78 2.59 -3.24 -5.49
N THR A 79 2.85 -3.97 -4.42
CA THR A 79 3.85 -5.05 -4.40
C THR A 79 3.52 -6.12 -5.44
N THR A 80 2.26 -6.54 -5.52
CA THR A 80 1.81 -7.50 -6.53
C THR A 80 2.02 -6.99 -7.96
N GLN A 81 1.71 -5.71 -8.22
CA GLN A 81 1.94 -5.09 -9.52
C GLN A 81 3.43 -5.02 -9.87
N ILE A 82 4.28 -4.66 -8.90
CA ILE A 82 5.73 -4.63 -9.07
C ILE A 82 6.26 -6.03 -9.38
N GLN A 83 5.89 -7.04 -8.59
CA GLN A 83 6.31 -8.43 -8.82
C GLN A 83 5.92 -8.92 -10.20
N THR A 84 4.70 -8.63 -10.64
CA THR A 84 4.25 -8.96 -12.00
C THR A 84 5.06 -8.24 -13.07
N ALA A 85 5.38 -6.95 -12.86
CA ALA A 85 6.12 -6.15 -13.84
C ALA A 85 7.58 -6.60 -14.00
N ILE A 86 8.19 -7.15 -12.94
CA ILE A 86 9.58 -7.61 -12.95
C ILE A 86 9.73 -9.12 -13.12
N ASP A 87 8.63 -9.84 -13.33
CA ASP A 87 8.68 -11.31 -13.49
C ASP A 87 9.59 -11.70 -14.66
N GLY A 88 10.49 -12.64 -14.42
CA GLY A 88 11.49 -13.08 -15.39
C GLY A 88 12.61 -12.07 -15.71
N MET A 89 12.62 -10.88 -15.10
CA MET A 89 13.69 -9.90 -15.30
C MET A 89 14.93 -10.27 -14.47
N PRO A 90 16.13 -10.32 -15.08
CA PRO A 90 17.35 -10.50 -14.31
C PRO A 90 17.63 -9.28 -13.42
N PRO A 91 18.24 -9.47 -12.25
CA PRO A 91 18.67 -8.36 -11.41
C PRO A 91 19.56 -7.36 -12.14
N GLY A 92 19.35 -6.07 -11.88
CA GLY A 92 20.16 -4.99 -12.47
C GLY A 92 19.38 -3.69 -12.63
N ARG A 93 20.04 -2.69 -13.22
CA ARG A 93 19.52 -1.32 -13.38
C ARG A 93 18.12 -1.29 -14.02
N ARG A 94 17.92 -2.07 -15.10
CA ARG A 94 16.63 -2.11 -15.80
C ARG A 94 15.50 -2.59 -14.91
N ARG A 95 15.74 -3.58 -14.03
CA ARG A 95 14.75 -4.07 -13.08
C ARG A 95 14.44 -3.00 -12.03
N LEU A 96 15.46 -2.30 -11.48
CA LEU A 96 15.26 -1.18 -10.54
C LEU A 96 14.43 -0.04 -11.14
N THR A 97 14.71 0.34 -12.40
CA THR A 97 13.91 1.33 -13.12
C THR A 97 12.45 0.88 -13.25
N CYS A 98 12.24 -0.39 -13.62
CA CYS A 98 10.89 -0.96 -13.72
C CYS A 98 10.15 -0.93 -12.38
N VAL A 99 10.80 -1.35 -11.29
CA VAL A 99 10.26 -1.27 -9.91
C VAL A 99 9.84 0.15 -9.57
N ALA A 100 10.75 1.14 -9.79
CA ALA A 100 10.49 2.53 -9.46
C ALA A 100 9.31 3.10 -10.27
N HIS A 101 9.29 2.90 -11.58
CA HIS A 101 8.22 3.41 -12.44
C HIS A 101 6.87 2.77 -12.09
N THR A 102 6.82 1.46 -11.88
CA THR A 102 5.58 0.76 -11.48
C THR A 102 5.04 1.30 -10.15
N TYR A 103 5.92 1.56 -9.18
CA TYR A 103 5.55 2.14 -7.89
C TYR A 103 5.00 3.57 -8.06
N LEU A 104 5.71 4.43 -8.81
CA LEU A 104 5.31 5.81 -9.07
C LEU A 104 3.96 5.88 -9.80
N ASP A 105 3.76 5.06 -10.82
CA ASP A 105 2.50 5.00 -11.58
C ASP A 105 1.34 4.51 -10.71
N GLY A 106 1.58 3.53 -9.83
CA GLY A 106 0.60 3.08 -8.86
C GLY A 106 0.20 4.17 -7.86
N CYS A 107 1.18 4.92 -7.34
CA CYS A 107 0.93 6.05 -6.44
C CYS A 107 0.13 7.18 -7.11
N LEU A 108 0.35 7.42 -8.40
CA LEU A 108 -0.40 8.42 -9.16
C LEU A 108 -1.82 7.97 -9.51
N ARG A 109 -2.03 6.69 -9.79
CA ARG A 109 -3.34 6.13 -10.11
C ARG A 109 -4.30 6.24 -8.94
N ASP A 110 -3.82 5.87 -7.74
CA ASP A 110 -4.64 5.82 -6.53
C ASP A 110 -4.37 7.04 -5.62
N ARG A 111 -4.45 8.25 -6.20
CA ARG A 111 -4.04 9.51 -5.55
C ARG A 111 -4.77 9.82 -4.26
N GLY A 112 -6.08 9.58 -4.21
CA GLY A 112 -6.87 9.82 -3.01
C GLY A 112 -6.46 8.91 -1.85
N VAL A 113 -6.20 7.64 -2.15
CA VAL A 113 -5.65 6.70 -1.17
C VAL A 113 -4.26 7.14 -0.72
N ARG A 114 -3.41 7.57 -1.65
CA ARG A 114 -2.07 8.07 -1.32
C ARG A 114 -2.12 9.30 -0.41
N ALA A 115 -3.03 10.26 -0.66
CA ALA A 115 -3.24 11.42 0.20
C ALA A 115 -3.60 11.00 1.64
N LEU A 116 -4.61 10.12 1.79
CA LEU A 116 -5.00 9.56 3.08
C LEU A 116 -3.83 8.91 3.81
N LEU A 117 -3.00 8.13 3.11
CA LEU A 117 -1.87 7.44 3.73
C LEU A 117 -0.76 8.40 4.15
N LEU A 118 -0.56 9.50 3.43
CA LEU A 118 0.37 10.57 3.82
C LEU A 118 -0.11 11.27 5.11
N GLU A 119 -1.41 11.56 5.21
CA GLU A 119 -2.00 12.14 6.41
C GLU A 119 -1.95 11.16 7.60
N ALA A 120 -2.15 9.86 7.36
CA ALA A 120 -2.10 8.81 8.38
C ALA A 120 -0.70 8.53 8.94
N ARG A 121 0.37 9.10 8.38
CA ARG A 121 1.75 8.94 8.88
C ARG A 121 1.96 9.45 10.32
N ALA A 122 1.07 10.29 10.83
CA ALA A 122 1.10 10.72 12.23
C ALA A 122 0.72 9.59 13.21
N GLU A 123 0.08 8.52 12.75
CA GLU A 123 -0.27 7.37 13.58
C GLU A 123 0.94 6.46 13.78
N PRO A 124 1.37 6.16 15.04
CA PRO A 124 2.58 5.36 15.31
C PRO A 124 2.58 3.99 14.60
N ALA A 125 1.45 3.29 14.61
CA ALA A 125 1.32 1.98 13.94
C ALA A 125 1.57 2.05 12.42
N VAL A 126 1.24 3.15 11.77
CA VAL A 126 1.50 3.38 10.34
C VAL A 126 2.97 3.70 10.12
N THR A 127 3.61 4.44 11.02
CA THR A 127 5.06 4.74 10.95
C THR A 127 5.89 3.47 11.00
N ASP A 128 5.59 2.56 11.93
CA ASP A 128 6.27 1.27 12.06
C ASP A 128 6.05 0.39 10.82
N GLU A 129 4.86 0.42 10.25
CA GLU A 129 4.56 -0.31 9.01
C GLU A 129 5.37 0.24 7.83
N ILE A 130 5.50 1.56 7.70
CA ILE A 130 6.33 2.19 6.67
C ILE A 130 7.79 1.74 6.81
N ALA A 131 8.34 1.74 8.02
CA ALA A 131 9.71 1.30 8.28
C ALA A 131 9.92 -0.17 7.85
N ARG A 132 9.01 -1.07 8.23
CA ARG A 132 9.07 -2.48 7.82
C ARG A 132 9.02 -2.65 6.29
N ARG A 133 8.15 -1.90 5.61
CA ARG A 133 8.02 -1.96 4.15
C ARG A 133 9.24 -1.42 3.43
N ASN A 134 9.81 -0.33 3.91
CA ASN A 134 11.05 0.20 3.35
C ASN A 134 12.18 -0.81 3.47
N HIS A 135 12.28 -1.52 4.60
CA HIS A 135 13.24 -2.60 4.79
C HIS A 135 13.01 -3.75 3.78
N ALA A 136 11.79 -4.29 3.69
CA ALA A 136 11.46 -5.35 2.73
C ALA A 136 11.68 -4.92 1.27
N SER A 137 11.41 -3.65 0.94
CA SER A 137 11.68 -3.11 -0.40
C SER A 137 13.18 -3.00 -0.68
N ALA A 138 13.99 -2.64 0.31
CA ALA A 138 15.45 -2.63 0.18
C ALA A 138 16.01 -4.04 -0.01
N GLU A 139 15.53 -5.04 0.73
CA GLU A 139 15.88 -6.45 0.53
C GLU A 139 15.53 -6.94 -0.88
N LEU A 140 14.36 -6.57 -1.42
CA LEU A 140 13.98 -6.91 -2.80
C LEU A 140 14.94 -6.31 -3.83
N CYS A 141 15.43 -5.09 -3.60
CA CYS A 141 16.30 -4.35 -4.52
C CYS A 141 17.79 -4.65 -4.36
N GLU A 142 18.22 -5.27 -3.26
CA GLU A 142 19.64 -5.53 -2.96
C GLU A 142 20.34 -6.32 -4.07
N ALA A 143 19.70 -7.38 -4.56
CA ALA A 143 20.25 -8.22 -5.64
C ALA A 143 20.55 -7.43 -6.92
N ASP A 144 19.81 -6.36 -7.18
CA ASP A 144 20.05 -5.48 -8.33
C ASP A 144 21.37 -4.71 -8.17
N PHE A 145 21.60 -4.15 -6.97
CA PHE A 145 22.84 -3.42 -6.66
C PHE A 145 24.05 -4.33 -6.63
N VAL A 146 23.90 -5.59 -6.18
CA VAL A 146 24.93 -6.62 -6.31
C VAL A 146 25.27 -6.89 -7.78
N ALA A 147 24.26 -7.01 -8.65
CA ALA A 147 24.42 -7.35 -10.06
C ALA A 147 25.28 -6.34 -10.83
N PHE A 148 25.21 -5.05 -10.49
CA PHE A 148 26.10 -4.05 -11.10
C PHE A 148 27.22 -3.57 -10.19
N LYS A 149 27.59 -4.39 -9.20
CA LYS A 149 28.78 -4.24 -8.34
C LYS A 149 28.80 -2.90 -7.57
N ARG A 150 27.63 -2.41 -7.14
CA ARG A 150 27.56 -1.19 -6.34
C ARG A 150 28.17 -1.45 -4.95
N PRO A 151 29.07 -0.57 -4.45
CA PRO A 151 29.52 -0.64 -3.07
C PRO A 151 28.32 -0.54 -2.10
N HIS A 152 28.37 -1.31 -1.01
CA HIS A 152 27.31 -1.32 -0.01
C HIS A 152 25.90 -1.53 -0.62
N PRO A 153 25.63 -2.72 -1.22
CA PRO A 153 24.42 -2.93 -2.03
C PRO A 153 23.13 -2.76 -1.24
N TYR A 154 23.10 -3.21 0.01
CA TYR A 154 21.92 -3.07 0.87
C TYR A 154 21.66 -1.60 1.24
N GLU A 155 22.67 -0.85 1.67
CA GLU A 155 22.57 0.58 1.99
C GLU A 155 22.21 1.39 0.73
N SER A 156 22.74 1.01 -0.42
CA SER A 156 22.35 1.60 -1.71
C SER A 156 20.89 1.34 -2.03
N ALA A 157 20.37 0.15 -1.73
CA ALA A 157 18.96 -0.18 -1.88
C ALA A 157 18.07 0.62 -0.91
N GLN A 158 18.49 0.80 0.35
CA GLN A 158 17.77 1.64 1.31
C GLN A 158 17.66 3.09 0.82
N LEU A 159 18.77 3.69 0.36
CA LEU A 159 18.78 5.03 -0.19
C LEU A 159 17.91 5.14 -1.45
N TRP A 160 17.96 4.14 -2.33
CA TRP A 160 17.11 4.07 -3.52
C TRP A 160 15.63 4.07 -3.17
N VAL A 161 15.20 3.23 -2.23
CA VAL A 161 13.82 3.19 -1.74
C VAL A 161 13.38 4.55 -1.20
N GLY A 162 14.24 5.24 -0.45
CA GLY A 162 13.98 6.59 0.05
C GLY A 162 13.80 7.61 -1.08
N MET A 163 14.68 7.59 -2.10
CA MET A 163 14.58 8.49 -3.27
C MET A 163 13.30 8.24 -4.07
N VAL A 164 12.92 6.98 -4.30
CA VAL A 164 11.69 6.63 -5.01
C VAL A 164 10.44 7.04 -4.22
N ALA A 165 10.47 6.90 -2.88
CA ALA A 165 9.37 7.35 -2.02
C ALA A 165 9.20 8.87 -2.04
N GLU A 166 10.31 9.63 -2.07
CA GLU A 166 10.29 11.09 -2.20
C GLU A 166 9.81 11.53 -3.58
N ALA A 167 10.27 10.87 -4.64
CA ALA A 167 9.78 11.12 -6.00
C ALA A 167 8.25 10.92 -6.10
N ALA A 168 7.72 9.87 -5.46
CA ALA A 168 6.28 9.63 -5.40
C ALA A 168 5.54 10.77 -4.67
N LEU A 169 6.14 11.39 -3.64
CA LEU A 169 5.56 12.53 -2.95
C LEU A 169 5.55 13.77 -3.87
N ILE A 170 6.65 14.06 -4.55
CA ILE A 170 6.77 15.19 -5.49
C ILE A 170 5.75 15.05 -6.64
N GLU A 171 5.63 13.88 -7.25
CA GLU A 171 4.64 13.63 -8.32
C GLU A 171 3.20 13.70 -7.79
N HIS A 172 2.95 13.23 -6.55
CA HIS A 172 1.64 13.37 -5.91
C HIS A 172 1.25 14.84 -5.75
N GLN A 173 2.17 15.70 -5.27
CA GLN A 173 1.94 17.15 -5.12
C GLN A 173 1.73 17.82 -6.47
N ALA A 174 2.51 17.45 -7.50
CA ALA A 174 2.36 17.97 -8.87
C ALA A 174 1.09 17.48 -9.56
N GLY A 175 0.49 16.41 -9.08
CA GLY A 175 -0.72 15.80 -9.64
C GLY A 175 -0.51 15.05 -10.95
N LYS A 176 0.72 14.80 -11.35
CA LYS A 176 1.09 14.16 -12.62
C LYS A 176 2.50 13.59 -12.56
N ALA A 177 2.79 12.67 -13.49
CA ALA A 177 4.15 12.21 -13.70
C ALA A 177 5.08 13.35 -14.14
N LEU A 178 6.31 13.33 -13.62
CA LEU A 178 7.35 14.32 -13.91
C LEU A 178 8.54 13.63 -14.59
N PRO A 179 8.59 13.57 -15.94
CA PRO A 179 9.67 12.90 -16.66
C PRO A 179 11.07 13.36 -16.27
N PRO A 180 11.36 14.67 -16.03
CA PRO A 180 12.68 15.08 -15.57
C PRO A 180 13.08 14.48 -14.22
N LEU A 181 12.12 14.32 -13.29
CA LEU A 181 12.35 13.70 -11.98
C LEU A 181 12.68 12.20 -12.12
N ARG A 182 11.92 11.49 -12.97
CA ARG A 182 12.14 10.07 -13.24
C ARG A 182 13.50 9.85 -13.94
N ASN A 183 13.84 10.68 -14.90
CA ASN A 183 15.17 10.63 -15.55
C ASN A 183 16.31 10.89 -14.54
N ALA A 184 16.12 11.82 -13.60
CA ALA A 184 17.10 12.05 -12.55
C ALA A 184 17.28 10.83 -11.64
N LEU A 185 16.18 10.16 -11.26
CA LEU A 185 16.26 8.88 -10.51
C LEU A 185 17.09 7.83 -11.26
N GLU A 186 16.87 7.66 -12.57
CA GLU A 186 17.61 6.69 -13.37
C GLU A 186 19.11 7.01 -13.44
N GLN A 187 19.48 8.29 -13.45
CA GLN A 187 20.88 8.71 -13.43
C GLN A 187 21.63 8.28 -12.15
N PHE A 188 20.96 8.13 -11.02
CA PHE A 188 21.58 7.60 -9.79
C PHE A 188 21.96 6.12 -9.89
N LEU A 189 21.49 5.41 -10.90
CA LEU A 189 21.84 4.01 -11.16
C LEU A 189 23.09 3.86 -12.05
N ASN A 190 23.63 4.94 -12.59
CA ASN A 190 24.81 4.94 -13.49
C ASN A 190 26.15 4.97 -12.77
#